data_c0e8714d99e352508c65a4b29b483c0c
#
_entry.id   c0e8714d99e352508c65a4b29b483c0c
#
_cell.length_a   1.000
_cell.length_b   1.000
_cell.length_c   1.000
_cell.angle_alpha   90.00
_cell.angle_beta   90.00
_cell.angle_gamma   90.00
#
_symmetry.space_group_name_H-M   'P 1'
#
loop_
_entity.id
_entity.type
_entity.pdbx_description
1 polymer ?
#
loop_
_entity_poly.entity_id
_entity_poly.type
_entity_poly.pdbx_seq_one_letter_code
_entity_poly.pdbx_strand_id
1 'polypeptide(L)'
;YSEKKGVEVIEDTFLEANLNDDGSIESIICENNTYSADLFIDCTGFKSLLLGKVMKEEYISFGDTLINNKALTAKIPYTDKDKQLKNYTNCVALDNGWVWEIPLWEHMSIGYVHTNKFASEDEVKQELFDRYGEIDYTTVNYKTGRYNRGWVKNVMGIGLSYGFIEPLESTGIATTLDSIFRALEILSKRDMYYTQVDRDLYNHALENKIDIYKNFLEMHYFLSSREDSEYWKFVTQNIDYNSKEHKDLLNTLIIDRNLSHIIYDSNGNPCFAGVLFVAAGMNYSCYSKPFTLITQSKKSFDPLLSMFEEQIKELKKLTKPFLSSYKYLKKNIYGKKGFW
;
A
#
# COMPACT_ATOMS: atom_id res chain seq x y z
N TYR A 1 -12.06 22.89 -7.44
CA TYR A 1 -10.91 22.99 -8.36
C TYR A 1 -11.25 22.47 -9.76
N SER A 2 -11.84 21.30 -9.85
CA SER A 2 -12.18 20.63 -11.12
C SER A 2 -13.09 21.50 -12.01
N GLU A 3 -14.15 22.09 -11.44
CA GLU A 3 -15.05 23.00 -12.16
C GLU A 3 -14.32 24.21 -12.78
N LYS A 4 -13.32 24.78 -12.02
CA LYS A 4 -12.47 25.86 -12.56
C LYS A 4 -11.61 25.43 -13.76
N LYS A 5 -11.50 24.13 -14.01
CA LYS A 5 -10.80 23.54 -15.16
C LYS A 5 -11.74 23.06 -16.25
N GLY A 6 -13.03 23.39 -16.17
CA GLY A 6 -14.03 23.01 -17.17
C GLY A 6 -14.58 21.60 -17.00
N VAL A 7 -14.34 20.95 -15.83
CA VAL A 7 -14.93 19.66 -15.51
C VAL A 7 -16.34 19.91 -14.97
N GLU A 8 -17.34 19.26 -15.54
CA GLU A 8 -18.69 19.24 -15.00
C GLU A 8 -18.76 18.30 -13.81
N VAL A 9 -19.20 18.80 -12.66
CA VAL A 9 -19.39 18.02 -11.43
C VAL A 9 -20.88 17.81 -11.22
N ILE A 10 -21.31 16.55 -11.26
CA ILE A 10 -22.71 16.17 -11.17
C ILE A 10 -22.90 15.33 -9.90
N GLU A 11 -23.85 15.71 -9.06
CA GLU A 11 -24.26 14.94 -7.89
C GLU A 11 -25.47 14.08 -8.26
N ASP A 12 -25.22 12.78 -8.44
CA ASP A 12 -26.23 11.80 -8.82
C ASP A 12 -25.87 10.40 -8.30
N THR A 13 -26.85 9.52 -8.18
CA THR A 13 -26.66 8.15 -7.69
C THR A 13 -26.77 7.14 -8.82
N PHE A 14 -25.73 6.36 -9.05
CA PHE A 14 -25.72 5.28 -10.05
C PHE A 14 -26.73 4.18 -9.69
N LEU A 15 -27.54 3.77 -10.63
CA LEU A 15 -28.51 2.68 -10.52
C LEU A 15 -28.10 1.46 -11.35
N GLU A 16 -27.97 1.65 -12.69
CA GLU A 16 -27.64 0.59 -13.64
C GLU A 16 -26.95 1.15 -14.88
N ALA A 17 -26.55 0.28 -15.81
CA ALA A 17 -25.95 0.67 -17.08
C ALA A 17 -26.58 -0.09 -18.26
N ASN A 18 -26.78 0.60 -19.37
CA ASN A 18 -27.09 0.02 -20.66
C ASN A 18 -25.80 -0.41 -21.37
N LEU A 19 -25.83 -1.57 -22.00
CA LEU A 19 -24.70 -2.10 -22.74
C LEU A 19 -24.99 -2.13 -24.24
N ASN A 20 -23.96 -1.84 -25.03
CA ASN A 20 -23.95 -2.09 -26.46
C ASN A 20 -23.87 -3.59 -26.76
N ASP A 21 -24.13 -3.98 -28.02
CA ASP A 21 -24.04 -5.37 -28.48
C ASP A 21 -22.63 -6.00 -28.25
N ASP A 22 -21.58 -5.19 -28.27
CA ASP A 22 -20.21 -5.65 -27.98
C ASP A 22 -19.90 -5.76 -26.49
N GLY A 23 -20.84 -5.41 -25.60
CA GLY A 23 -20.72 -5.44 -24.15
C GLY A 23 -19.99 -4.23 -23.55
N SER A 24 -19.67 -3.17 -24.31
CA SER A 24 -19.25 -1.89 -23.75
C SER A 24 -20.44 -1.14 -23.14
N ILE A 25 -20.19 -0.19 -22.23
CA ILE A 25 -21.26 0.65 -21.68
C ILE A 25 -21.68 1.69 -22.72
N GLU A 26 -22.96 1.68 -23.08
CA GLU A 26 -23.60 2.73 -23.89
C GLU A 26 -23.90 3.95 -23.04
N SER A 27 -24.52 3.71 -21.87
CA SER A 27 -24.89 4.76 -20.92
C SER A 27 -25.00 4.23 -19.50
N ILE A 28 -24.81 5.11 -18.52
CA ILE A 28 -25.13 4.85 -17.12
C ILE A 28 -26.43 5.56 -16.77
N ILE A 29 -27.32 4.85 -16.06
CA ILE A 29 -28.58 5.37 -15.56
C ILE A 29 -28.37 5.70 -14.08
N CYS A 30 -28.63 6.95 -13.74
CA CYS A 30 -28.61 7.46 -12.37
C CYS A 30 -30.03 7.87 -11.93
N GLU A 31 -30.20 8.25 -10.67
CA GLU A 31 -31.51 8.61 -10.12
C GLU A 31 -32.21 9.76 -10.89
N ASN A 32 -31.42 10.74 -11.31
CA ASN A 32 -31.96 11.94 -11.94
C ASN A 32 -31.76 11.98 -13.46
N ASN A 33 -30.71 11.38 -13.98
CA ASN A 33 -30.35 11.48 -15.41
C ASN A 33 -29.67 10.22 -15.94
N THR A 34 -29.52 10.18 -17.26
CA THR A 34 -28.72 9.16 -17.97
C THR A 34 -27.53 9.85 -18.64
N TYR A 35 -26.33 9.24 -18.50
CA TYR A 35 -25.09 9.81 -19.02
C TYR A 35 -24.40 8.83 -19.97
N SER A 36 -23.87 9.33 -21.07
CA SER A 36 -23.07 8.57 -22.03
C SER A 36 -21.66 9.14 -22.14
N ALA A 37 -20.69 8.29 -22.39
CA ALA A 37 -19.29 8.66 -22.57
C ALA A 37 -18.54 7.61 -23.41
N ASP A 38 -17.44 8.03 -24.03
CA ASP A 38 -16.54 7.13 -24.76
C ASP A 38 -15.70 6.25 -23.82
N LEU A 39 -15.41 6.74 -22.61
CA LEU A 39 -14.66 6.04 -21.57
C LEU A 39 -15.25 6.36 -20.19
N PHE A 40 -15.50 5.32 -19.41
CA PHE A 40 -15.95 5.40 -18.02
C PHE A 40 -14.82 5.04 -17.10
N ILE A 41 -14.51 5.90 -16.11
CA ILE A 41 -13.51 5.63 -15.10
C ILE A 41 -14.23 5.32 -13.79
N ASP A 42 -14.11 4.06 -13.35
CA ASP A 42 -14.71 3.57 -12.09
C ASP A 42 -13.80 3.93 -10.92
N CYS A 43 -14.20 4.93 -10.14
CA CYS A 43 -13.58 5.32 -8.86
C CYS A 43 -14.52 5.05 -7.67
N THR A 44 -15.44 4.09 -7.78
CA THR A 44 -16.48 3.82 -6.76
C THR A 44 -15.99 3.02 -5.56
N GLY A 45 -14.67 2.90 -5.40
CA GLY A 45 -14.05 2.25 -4.26
C GLY A 45 -14.33 0.74 -4.22
N PHE A 46 -14.41 0.17 -3.04
CA PHE A 46 -14.68 -1.28 -2.86
C PHE A 46 -16.00 -1.77 -3.50
N LYS A 47 -16.91 -0.86 -3.85
CA LYS A 47 -18.16 -1.23 -4.53
C LYS A 47 -17.92 -1.68 -5.96
N SER A 48 -16.90 -1.13 -6.64
CA SER A 48 -16.53 -1.41 -8.03
C SER A 48 -17.76 -1.52 -8.94
N LEU A 49 -18.53 -0.44 -8.99
CA LEU A 49 -19.88 -0.46 -9.58
C LEU A 49 -19.85 -0.76 -11.09
N LEU A 50 -18.88 -0.19 -11.81
CA LEU A 50 -18.78 -0.41 -13.25
C LEU A 50 -17.90 -1.61 -13.56
N LEU A 51 -16.65 -1.66 -13.10
CA LEU A 51 -15.72 -2.74 -13.42
C LEU A 51 -16.18 -4.10 -12.86
N GLY A 52 -16.52 -4.12 -11.57
CA GLY A 52 -16.89 -5.37 -10.91
C GLY A 52 -18.34 -5.78 -11.16
N LYS A 53 -19.30 -4.87 -11.03
CA LYS A 53 -20.72 -5.25 -11.10
C LYS A 53 -21.29 -5.22 -12.52
N VAL A 54 -21.00 -4.17 -13.31
CA VAL A 54 -21.53 -4.05 -14.68
C VAL A 54 -20.74 -4.93 -15.64
N MET A 55 -19.39 -4.78 -15.67
CA MET A 55 -18.54 -5.57 -16.57
C MET A 55 -18.34 -7.00 -16.09
N LYS A 56 -18.69 -7.33 -14.83
CA LYS A 56 -18.57 -8.65 -14.22
C LYS A 56 -17.15 -9.22 -14.34
N GLU A 57 -16.15 -8.34 -14.23
CA GLU A 57 -14.77 -8.78 -14.29
C GLU A 57 -14.43 -9.71 -13.13
N GLU A 58 -13.61 -10.72 -13.39
CA GLU A 58 -13.20 -11.70 -12.39
C GLU A 58 -12.35 -11.06 -11.30
N TYR A 59 -12.66 -11.36 -10.04
CA TYR A 59 -11.88 -10.90 -8.90
C TYR A 59 -10.92 -11.99 -8.42
N ILE A 60 -9.63 -11.69 -8.43
CA ILE A 60 -8.55 -12.56 -7.95
C ILE A 60 -8.28 -12.22 -6.49
N SER A 61 -8.68 -13.12 -5.59
CA SER A 61 -8.51 -12.95 -4.15
C SER A 61 -7.08 -13.29 -3.73
N PHE A 62 -6.54 -12.52 -2.79
CA PHE A 62 -5.29 -12.80 -2.07
C PHE A 62 -5.53 -13.30 -0.65
N GLY A 63 -6.79 -13.56 -0.29
CA GLY A 63 -7.19 -13.94 1.07
C GLY A 63 -6.65 -15.28 1.57
N ASP A 64 -6.05 -16.09 0.72
CA ASP A 64 -5.39 -17.35 1.12
C ASP A 64 -4.07 -17.08 1.85
N THR A 65 -3.38 -16.00 1.52
CA THR A 65 -2.09 -15.61 2.10
C THR A 65 -2.16 -14.32 2.90
N LEU A 66 -2.85 -13.29 2.37
CA LEU A 66 -3.12 -12.03 3.07
C LEU A 66 -4.52 -12.08 3.70
N ILE A 67 -4.62 -12.78 4.81
CA ILE A 67 -5.88 -13.18 5.44
C ILE A 67 -6.65 -12.08 6.16
N ASN A 68 -6.01 -10.92 6.39
CA ASN A 68 -6.67 -9.83 7.07
C ASN A 68 -7.79 -9.24 6.21
N ASN A 69 -8.95 -9.06 6.83
CA ASN A 69 -10.16 -8.64 6.14
C ASN A 69 -10.95 -7.55 6.87
N LYS A 70 -10.42 -7.09 8.00
CA LYS A 70 -11.03 -6.04 8.83
C LYS A 70 -9.98 -5.07 9.36
N ALA A 71 -10.44 -3.85 9.63
CA ALA A 71 -9.68 -2.87 10.41
C ALA A 71 -10.61 -2.14 11.39
N LEU A 72 -10.22 -2.06 12.65
CA LEU A 72 -10.82 -1.17 13.63
C LEU A 72 -10.05 0.16 13.59
N THR A 73 -10.69 1.23 13.14
CA THR A 73 -10.05 2.54 12.98
C THR A 73 -10.51 3.54 14.01
N ALA A 74 -9.60 4.32 14.56
CA ALA A 74 -9.89 5.36 15.54
C ALA A 74 -9.00 6.59 15.38
N LYS A 75 -9.42 7.68 16.02
CA LYS A 75 -8.69 8.94 16.10
C LYS A 75 -8.31 9.21 17.55
N ILE A 76 -7.02 9.27 17.85
CA ILE A 76 -6.53 9.48 19.21
C ILE A 76 -6.02 10.91 19.35
N PRO A 77 -6.56 11.70 20.28
CA PRO A 77 -6.06 13.04 20.56
C PRO A 77 -4.63 13.00 21.12
N TYR A 78 -3.82 13.98 20.79
CA TYR A 78 -2.48 14.09 21.37
C TYR A 78 -2.56 14.60 22.82
N THR A 79 -1.80 13.98 23.69
CA THR A 79 -1.52 14.49 25.04
C THR A 79 -0.29 15.41 25.05
N ASP A 80 0.72 15.11 24.24
CA ASP A 80 1.91 15.93 24.00
C ASP A 80 2.24 15.92 22.51
N LYS A 81 1.70 16.90 21.79
CA LYS A 81 1.83 16.97 20.33
C LYS A 81 3.28 17.13 19.85
N ASP A 82 4.15 17.81 20.64
CA ASP A 82 5.56 18.00 20.26
C ASP A 82 6.34 16.66 20.28
N LYS A 83 5.96 15.77 21.20
CA LYS A 83 6.58 14.43 21.28
C LYS A 83 5.93 13.40 20.40
N GLN A 84 4.61 13.45 20.20
CA GLN A 84 3.84 12.42 19.52
C GLN A 84 3.69 12.63 18.01
N LEU A 85 3.72 13.88 17.53
CA LEU A 85 3.63 14.18 16.10
C LEU A 85 4.98 13.87 15.43
N LYS A 86 5.14 12.61 15.02
CA LYS A 86 6.31 12.11 14.28
C LYS A 86 6.15 12.33 12.77
N ASN A 87 7.24 12.19 12.03
CA ASN A 87 7.26 12.26 10.57
C ASN A 87 7.30 10.88 9.90
N TYR A 88 6.85 9.87 10.62
CA TYR A 88 6.77 8.49 10.12
C TYR A 88 5.51 7.80 10.65
N THR A 89 5.03 6.83 9.90
CA THR A 89 4.03 5.86 10.34
C THR A 89 4.73 4.79 11.17
N ASN A 90 4.14 4.42 12.30
CA ASN A 90 4.58 3.29 13.09
C ASN A 90 3.62 2.11 12.87
N CYS A 91 4.16 0.91 12.70
CA CYS A 91 3.39 -0.33 12.62
C CYS A 91 3.73 -1.19 13.84
N VAL A 92 2.71 -1.56 14.60
CA VAL A 92 2.84 -2.29 15.85
C VAL A 92 2.15 -3.64 15.72
N ALA A 93 2.90 -4.73 15.88
CA ALA A 93 2.34 -6.07 15.91
C ALA A 93 1.68 -6.34 17.27
N LEU A 94 0.40 -6.71 17.25
CA LEU A 94 -0.38 -7.19 18.41
C LEU A 94 -0.65 -8.69 18.26
N ASP A 95 -1.37 -9.30 19.18
CA ASP A 95 -1.53 -10.76 19.19
C ASP A 95 -2.36 -11.29 18.02
N ASN A 96 -3.38 -10.53 17.56
CA ASN A 96 -4.27 -10.95 16.50
C ASN A 96 -4.16 -10.13 15.21
N GLY A 97 -3.05 -9.41 15.02
CA GLY A 97 -2.82 -8.58 13.84
C GLY A 97 -1.79 -7.49 14.08
N TRP A 98 -1.97 -6.35 13.44
CA TRP A 98 -1.06 -5.21 13.57
C TRP A 98 -1.81 -3.87 13.49
N VAL A 99 -1.27 -2.85 14.14
CA VAL A 99 -1.85 -1.51 14.18
C VAL A 99 -0.95 -0.54 13.44
N TRP A 100 -1.53 0.28 12.54
CA TRP A 100 -0.84 1.48 12.07
C TRP A 100 -1.07 2.64 13.05
N GLU A 101 -0.04 3.44 13.26
CA GLU A 101 -0.09 4.71 13.99
C GLU A 101 0.40 5.82 13.04
N ILE A 102 -0.54 6.61 12.48
CA ILE A 102 -0.25 7.68 11.54
C ILE A 102 -0.45 9.03 12.23
N PRO A 103 0.63 9.77 12.53
CA PRO A 103 0.52 11.09 13.15
C PRO A 103 0.03 12.13 12.14
N LEU A 104 -1.23 12.52 12.26
CA LEU A 104 -1.82 13.65 11.52
C LEU A 104 -1.76 14.92 12.35
N TRP A 105 -2.04 16.08 11.73
CA TRP A 105 -1.93 17.35 12.45
C TRP A 105 -2.86 17.43 13.66
N GLU A 106 -4.11 17.01 13.56
CA GLU A 106 -5.09 17.14 14.63
C GLU A 106 -5.10 15.96 15.62
N HIS A 107 -4.75 14.77 15.17
CA HIS A 107 -4.83 13.54 15.94
C HIS A 107 -3.88 12.48 15.39
N MET A 108 -3.64 11.45 16.16
CA MET A 108 -3.06 10.21 15.65
C MET A 108 -4.19 9.33 15.08
N SER A 109 -4.09 9.00 13.80
CA SER A 109 -4.96 8.00 13.21
C SER A 109 -4.38 6.62 13.49
N ILE A 110 -5.19 5.74 14.07
CA ILE A 110 -4.83 4.35 14.26
C ILE A 110 -5.79 3.43 13.53
N GLY A 111 -5.32 2.24 13.20
CA GLY A 111 -6.20 1.18 12.72
C GLY A 111 -5.59 -0.18 12.96
N TYR A 112 -6.37 -1.03 13.63
CA TYR A 112 -6.00 -2.40 13.92
C TYR A 112 -6.46 -3.30 12.78
N VAL A 113 -5.51 -3.75 11.98
CA VAL A 113 -5.70 -4.69 10.87
C VAL A 113 -5.68 -6.11 11.43
N HIS A 114 -6.76 -6.84 11.19
CA HIS A 114 -6.95 -8.18 11.74
C HIS A 114 -7.86 -9.04 10.85
N THR A 115 -8.02 -10.29 11.24
CA THR A 115 -8.99 -11.22 10.66
C THR A 115 -9.92 -11.77 11.74
N ASN A 116 -11.15 -12.08 11.39
CA ASN A 116 -12.10 -12.75 12.28
C ASN A 116 -11.87 -14.27 12.39
N LYS A 117 -10.77 -14.78 11.82
CA LYS A 117 -10.45 -16.22 11.82
C LYS A 117 -9.93 -16.72 13.17
N PHE A 118 -9.19 -15.87 13.91
CA PHE A 118 -8.47 -16.26 15.12
C PHE A 118 -8.97 -15.60 16.39
N ALA A 119 -9.60 -14.44 16.28
CA ALA A 119 -10.14 -13.71 17.42
C ALA A 119 -11.50 -13.10 17.09
N SER A 120 -12.33 -13.00 18.10
CA SER A 120 -13.58 -12.24 18.04
C SER A 120 -13.30 -10.74 17.98
N GLU A 121 -14.29 -9.97 17.56
CA GLU A 121 -14.15 -8.51 17.53
C GLU A 121 -13.96 -7.92 18.94
N ASP A 122 -14.52 -8.54 19.97
CA ASP A 122 -14.38 -8.08 21.35
C ASP A 122 -12.97 -8.33 21.90
N GLU A 123 -12.33 -9.45 21.57
CA GLU A 123 -10.92 -9.71 21.91
C GLU A 123 -9.98 -8.71 21.23
N VAL A 124 -10.20 -8.44 19.94
CA VAL A 124 -9.43 -7.44 19.19
C VAL A 124 -9.61 -6.02 19.74
N LYS A 125 -10.84 -5.66 20.14
CA LYS A 125 -11.11 -4.39 20.84
C LYS A 125 -10.37 -4.30 22.17
N GLN A 126 -10.35 -5.38 22.94
CA GLN A 126 -9.69 -5.38 24.24
C GLN A 126 -8.19 -5.12 24.09
N GLU A 127 -7.51 -5.77 23.13
CA GLU A 127 -6.09 -5.48 22.83
C GLU A 127 -5.87 -4.00 22.46
N LEU A 128 -6.80 -3.42 21.69
CA LEU A 128 -6.73 -2.01 21.29
C LEU A 128 -6.90 -1.10 22.51
N PHE A 129 -7.87 -1.41 23.39
CA PHE A 129 -8.15 -0.62 24.60
C PHE A 129 -7.05 -0.73 25.64
N ASP A 130 -6.44 -1.90 25.80
CA ASP A 130 -5.29 -2.11 26.71
C ASP A 130 -4.09 -1.22 26.29
N ARG A 131 -3.93 -0.95 24.99
CA ARG A 131 -2.85 -0.14 24.46
C ARG A 131 -3.15 1.36 24.42
N TYR A 132 -4.36 1.74 24.03
CA TYR A 132 -4.70 3.14 23.72
C TYR A 132 -5.75 3.73 24.65
N GLY A 133 -6.29 2.95 25.58
CA GLY A 133 -7.45 3.31 26.39
C GLY A 133 -8.77 3.09 25.65
N GLU A 134 -9.88 3.30 26.34
CA GLU A 134 -11.21 3.21 25.76
C GLU A 134 -11.42 4.33 24.72
N ILE A 135 -11.74 3.96 23.49
CA ILE A 135 -11.85 4.84 22.33
C ILE A 135 -13.02 4.45 21.45
N ASP A 136 -13.63 5.44 20.81
CA ASP A 136 -14.59 5.20 19.74
C ASP A 136 -13.85 4.73 18.48
N TYR A 137 -14.37 3.67 17.86
CA TYR A 137 -13.79 3.11 16.63
C TYR A 137 -14.87 2.86 15.57
N THR A 138 -14.39 2.75 14.34
CA THR A 138 -15.21 2.35 13.19
C THR A 138 -14.63 1.09 12.58
N THR A 139 -15.48 0.09 12.33
CA THR A 139 -15.07 -1.13 11.66
C THR A 139 -15.13 -0.94 10.15
N VAL A 140 -14.03 -1.22 9.49
CA VAL A 140 -13.90 -1.25 8.02
C VAL A 140 -13.70 -2.71 7.59
N ASN A 141 -14.63 -3.23 6.76
CA ASN A 141 -14.48 -4.54 6.14
C ASN A 141 -13.90 -4.38 4.73
N TYR A 142 -12.95 -5.22 4.36
CA TYR A 142 -12.33 -5.18 3.03
C TYR A 142 -11.95 -6.58 2.55
N LYS A 143 -11.61 -6.68 1.27
CA LYS A 143 -11.05 -7.87 0.66
C LYS A 143 -9.70 -7.50 0.05
N THR A 144 -8.68 -8.31 0.29
CA THR A 144 -7.41 -8.21 -0.41
C THR A 144 -7.49 -8.93 -1.74
N GLY A 145 -7.03 -8.29 -2.78
CA GLY A 145 -7.08 -8.84 -4.14
C GLY A 145 -7.19 -7.75 -5.20
N ARG A 146 -7.34 -8.17 -6.43
CA ARG A 146 -7.55 -7.29 -7.60
C ARG A 146 -8.51 -7.92 -8.59
N TYR A 147 -9.09 -7.12 -9.45
CA TYR A 147 -9.72 -7.66 -10.65
C TYR A 147 -8.65 -8.16 -11.61
N ASN A 148 -9.00 -9.15 -12.44
CA ASN A 148 -8.08 -9.74 -13.41
C ASN A 148 -7.61 -8.67 -14.41
N ARG A 149 -8.52 -7.80 -14.87
CA ARG A 149 -8.21 -6.67 -15.74
C ARG A 149 -8.70 -5.36 -15.10
N GLY A 150 -7.88 -4.32 -15.18
CA GLY A 150 -8.25 -2.97 -14.72
C GLY A 150 -8.96 -2.16 -15.80
N TRP A 151 -8.77 -2.50 -17.07
CA TRP A 151 -9.43 -1.83 -18.21
C TRP A 151 -10.12 -2.85 -19.10
N VAL A 152 -11.45 -2.83 -19.11
CA VAL A 152 -12.32 -3.75 -19.84
C VAL A 152 -13.25 -2.94 -20.75
N LYS A 153 -13.19 -3.16 -22.06
CA LYS A 153 -13.97 -2.40 -23.04
C LYS A 153 -13.73 -0.88 -22.88
N ASN A 154 -14.77 -0.13 -22.57
CA ASN A 154 -14.70 1.31 -22.28
C ASN A 154 -14.83 1.61 -20.76
N VAL A 155 -14.48 0.66 -19.89
CA VAL A 155 -14.49 0.84 -18.43
C VAL A 155 -13.09 0.64 -17.88
N MET A 156 -12.59 1.62 -17.11
CA MET A 156 -11.32 1.58 -16.42
C MET A 156 -11.54 1.72 -14.92
N GLY A 157 -11.17 0.71 -14.13
CA GLY A 157 -11.17 0.76 -12.67
C GLY A 157 -9.88 1.39 -12.13
N ILE A 158 -9.99 2.36 -11.25
CA ILE A 158 -8.85 3.05 -10.63
C ILE A 158 -8.95 3.00 -9.10
N GLY A 159 -7.81 2.78 -8.44
CA GLY A 159 -7.73 2.69 -6.99
C GLY A 159 -8.48 1.47 -6.45
N LEU A 160 -9.28 1.65 -5.40
CA LEU A 160 -10.00 0.56 -4.74
C LEU A 160 -11.05 -0.13 -5.61
N SER A 161 -11.45 0.48 -6.74
CA SER A 161 -12.34 -0.14 -7.72
C SER A 161 -11.63 -1.22 -8.55
N TYR A 162 -10.30 -1.16 -8.66
CA TYR A 162 -9.50 -2.18 -9.32
C TYR A 162 -8.98 -3.22 -8.34
N GLY A 163 -8.45 -2.82 -7.20
CA GLY A 163 -7.87 -3.76 -6.25
C GLY A 163 -7.41 -3.08 -4.96
N PHE A 164 -7.14 -3.93 -3.97
CA PHE A 164 -6.66 -3.48 -2.67
C PHE A 164 -5.76 -4.54 -2.03
N ILE A 165 -4.68 -4.08 -1.44
CA ILE A 165 -3.82 -4.86 -0.55
C ILE A 165 -3.72 -4.16 0.80
N GLU A 166 -3.36 -4.90 1.83
CA GLU A 166 -3.24 -4.35 3.18
C GLU A 166 -2.36 -3.09 3.22
N PRO A 167 -2.69 -2.10 4.08
CA PRO A 167 -2.01 -0.81 4.08
C PRO A 167 -0.63 -0.83 4.77
N LEU A 168 -0.02 -1.99 5.04
CA LEU A 168 1.23 -2.13 5.79
C LEU A 168 2.37 -1.27 5.20
N GLU A 169 2.47 -1.21 3.88
CA GLU A 169 3.47 -0.40 3.16
C GLU A 169 2.88 0.87 2.53
N SER A 170 1.64 1.23 2.91
CA SER A 170 0.96 2.47 2.45
C SER A 170 0.87 2.62 0.92
N THR A 171 0.79 1.53 0.18
CA THR A 171 0.89 1.49 -1.30
C THR A 171 -0.36 1.97 -2.03
N GLY A 172 -1.51 2.10 -1.35
CA GLY A 172 -2.80 2.38 -1.99
C GLY A 172 -2.85 3.66 -2.82
N ILE A 173 -2.32 4.77 -2.32
CA ILE A 173 -2.25 6.04 -3.07
C ILE A 173 -1.23 5.93 -4.20
N ALA A 174 -0.09 5.29 -3.98
CA ALA A 174 0.95 5.13 -4.99
C ALA A 174 0.45 4.31 -6.19
N THR A 175 -0.24 3.20 -5.95
CA THR A 175 -0.85 2.39 -7.02
C THR A 175 -1.95 3.12 -7.77
N THR A 176 -2.75 3.92 -7.07
CA THR A 176 -3.77 4.77 -7.68
C THR A 176 -3.14 5.82 -8.62
N LEU A 177 -2.11 6.52 -8.16
CA LEU A 177 -1.40 7.51 -8.97
C LEU A 177 -0.71 6.88 -10.18
N ASP A 178 -0.07 5.71 -10.01
CA ASP A 178 0.56 4.97 -11.11
C ASP A 178 -0.47 4.60 -12.18
N SER A 179 -1.66 4.12 -11.78
CA SER A 179 -2.76 3.83 -12.69
C SER A 179 -3.20 5.06 -13.50
N ILE A 180 -3.34 6.21 -12.82
CA ILE A 180 -3.73 7.47 -13.46
C ILE A 180 -2.65 7.92 -14.46
N PHE A 181 -1.38 7.92 -14.06
CA PHE A 181 -0.29 8.34 -14.97
C PHE A 181 -0.17 7.43 -16.19
N ARG A 182 -0.33 6.12 -16.04
CA ARG A 182 -0.33 5.18 -17.18
C ARG A 182 -1.51 5.40 -18.10
N ALA A 183 -2.71 5.59 -17.56
CA ALA A 183 -3.89 5.93 -18.35
C ALA A 183 -3.67 7.22 -19.15
N LEU A 184 -3.19 8.26 -18.50
CA LEU A 184 -2.89 9.54 -19.15
C LEU A 184 -1.80 9.42 -20.22
N GLU A 185 -0.74 8.65 -19.96
CA GLU A 185 0.32 8.40 -20.93
C GLU A 185 -0.20 7.71 -22.20
N ILE A 186 -1.04 6.70 -22.06
CA ILE A 186 -1.65 5.99 -23.20
C ILE A 186 -2.57 6.92 -23.98
N LEU A 187 -3.52 7.56 -23.28
CA LEU A 187 -4.54 8.39 -23.90
C LEU A 187 -3.94 9.62 -24.58
N SER A 188 -2.99 10.31 -23.95
CA SER A 188 -2.38 11.52 -24.50
C SER A 188 -1.52 11.28 -25.75
N LYS A 189 -0.88 10.12 -25.86
CA LYS A 189 -0.07 9.77 -27.05
C LYS A 189 -0.90 9.47 -28.30
N ARG A 190 -2.21 9.28 -28.15
CA ARG A 190 -3.13 8.84 -29.23
C ARG A 190 -4.35 9.73 -29.38
N ASP A 191 -4.25 10.99 -29.00
CA ASP A 191 -5.38 11.94 -29.08
C ASP A 191 -6.68 11.38 -28.45
N MET A 192 -6.55 10.72 -27.28
CA MET A 192 -7.63 10.04 -26.55
C MET A 192 -8.18 8.76 -27.23
N TYR A 193 -7.61 8.34 -28.35
CA TYR A 193 -7.93 7.04 -28.97
C TYR A 193 -7.24 5.91 -28.22
N TYR A 194 -7.89 4.76 -28.09
CA TYR A 194 -7.30 3.56 -27.50
C TYR A 194 -7.73 2.28 -28.22
N THR A 195 -6.87 1.28 -28.19
CA THR A 195 -7.05 -0.01 -28.85
C THR A 195 -7.04 -1.14 -27.84
N GLN A 196 -7.27 -2.38 -28.28
CA GLN A 196 -7.11 -3.54 -27.41
C GLN A 196 -5.67 -3.67 -26.88
N VAL A 197 -4.66 -3.38 -27.70
CA VAL A 197 -3.24 -3.42 -27.28
C VAL A 197 -2.96 -2.44 -26.14
N ASP A 198 -3.57 -1.26 -26.17
CA ASP A 198 -3.41 -0.26 -25.11
C ASP A 198 -4.03 -0.74 -23.80
N ARG A 199 -5.21 -1.37 -23.86
CA ARG A 199 -5.84 -2.01 -22.70
C ARG A 199 -4.98 -3.14 -22.13
N ASP A 200 -4.43 -3.99 -22.99
CA ASP A 200 -3.60 -5.12 -22.57
C ASP A 200 -2.31 -4.65 -21.91
N LEU A 201 -1.65 -3.63 -22.44
CA LEU A 201 -0.46 -3.02 -21.84
C LEU A 201 -0.77 -2.39 -20.47
N TYR A 202 -1.89 -1.67 -20.36
CA TYR A 202 -2.34 -1.11 -19.10
C TYR A 202 -2.62 -2.21 -18.08
N ASN A 203 -3.39 -3.23 -18.45
CA ASN A 203 -3.75 -4.34 -17.58
C ASN A 203 -2.51 -5.08 -17.07
N HIS A 204 -1.59 -5.44 -17.97
CA HIS A 204 -0.35 -6.12 -17.60
C HIS A 204 0.51 -5.30 -16.61
N ALA A 205 0.60 -3.99 -16.82
CA ALA A 205 1.35 -3.12 -15.93
C ALA A 205 0.73 -3.02 -14.52
N LEU A 206 -0.61 -2.93 -14.42
CA LEU A 206 -1.31 -2.88 -13.14
C LEU A 206 -1.24 -4.22 -12.40
N GLU A 207 -1.46 -5.30 -13.10
CA GLU A 207 -1.33 -6.66 -12.58
C GLU A 207 0.04 -6.86 -11.93
N ASN A 208 1.12 -6.67 -12.70
CA ASN A 208 2.48 -6.81 -12.21
C ASN A 208 2.75 -5.94 -10.98
N LYS A 209 2.23 -4.70 -10.97
CA LYS A 209 2.44 -3.78 -9.87
C LYS A 209 1.80 -4.26 -8.56
N ILE A 210 0.56 -4.69 -8.63
CA ILE A 210 -0.18 -5.18 -7.45
C ILE A 210 0.43 -6.50 -6.96
N ASP A 211 0.78 -7.42 -7.86
CA ASP A 211 1.33 -8.72 -7.50
C ASP A 211 2.74 -8.59 -6.87
N ILE A 212 3.57 -7.66 -7.34
CA ILE A 212 4.84 -7.31 -6.67
C ILE A 212 4.59 -6.81 -5.24
N TYR A 213 3.63 -5.92 -5.04
CA TYR A 213 3.31 -5.44 -3.70
C TYR A 213 2.72 -6.54 -2.81
N LYS A 214 1.87 -7.42 -3.38
CA LYS A 214 1.38 -8.61 -2.66
C LYS A 214 2.56 -9.44 -2.14
N ASN A 215 3.48 -9.83 -3.01
CA ASN A 215 4.64 -10.65 -2.65
C ASN A 215 5.53 -9.94 -1.60
N PHE A 216 5.66 -8.62 -1.69
CA PHE A 216 6.40 -7.83 -0.73
C PHE A 216 5.71 -7.81 0.66
N LEU A 217 4.38 -7.69 0.70
CA LEU A 217 3.65 -7.80 1.97
C LEU A 217 3.76 -9.20 2.59
N GLU A 218 3.61 -10.24 1.79
CA GLU A 218 3.77 -11.63 2.23
C GLU A 218 5.13 -11.85 2.88
N MET A 219 6.18 -11.20 2.35
CA MET A 219 7.52 -11.27 2.91
C MET A 219 7.59 -10.73 4.36
N HIS A 220 6.83 -9.71 4.72
CA HIS A 220 6.76 -9.22 6.10
C HIS A 220 6.24 -10.29 7.06
N TYR A 221 5.30 -11.11 6.62
CA TYR A 221 4.73 -12.17 7.42
C TYR A 221 5.67 -13.38 7.53
N PHE A 222 6.12 -13.94 6.43
CA PHE A 222 6.92 -15.16 6.49
C PHE A 222 8.35 -14.95 7.01
N LEU A 223 8.89 -13.73 6.99
CA LEU A 223 10.17 -13.41 7.64
C LEU A 223 10.01 -13.07 9.12
N SER A 224 8.80 -12.90 9.63
CA SER A 224 8.56 -12.67 11.05
C SER A 224 8.91 -13.90 11.86
N SER A 225 9.56 -13.68 13.00
CA SER A 225 9.89 -14.74 13.98
C SER A 225 8.82 -14.89 15.06
N ARG A 226 7.67 -14.23 14.94
CA ARG A 226 6.60 -14.32 15.94
C ARG A 226 5.84 -15.63 15.79
N GLU A 227 5.72 -16.33 16.92
CA GLU A 227 4.97 -17.59 17.07
C GLU A 227 4.17 -17.61 18.37
N ASP A 228 3.95 -16.45 18.96
CA ASP A 228 3.38 -16.26 20.30
C ASP A 228 1.84 -16.25 20.32
N SER A 229 1.19 -16.23 19.15
CA SER A 229 -0.25 -16.39 19.02
C SER A 229 -0.63 -17.30 17.84
N GLU A 230 -1.86 -17.78 17.81
CA GLU A 230 -2.36 -18.60 16.69
C GLU A 230 -2.41 -17.82 15.39
N TYR A 231 -2.69 -16.52 15.44
CA TYR A 231 -2.61 -15.62 14.28
C TYR A 231 -1.20 -15.59 13.70
N TRP A 232 -0.17 -15.31 14.54
CA TRP A 232 1.22 -15.22 14.08
C TRP A 232 1.75 -16.55 13.60
N LYS A 233 1.47 -17.65 14.29
CA LYS A 233 1.83 -19.00 13.80
C LYS A 233 1.26 -19.26 12.42
N PHE A 234 -0.02 -18.90 12.19
CA PHE A 234 -0.65 -19.12 10.89
C PHE A 234 -0.03 -18.26 9.80
N VAL A 235 0.09 -16.95 9.96
CA VAL A 235 0.57 -16.04 8.91
C VAL A 235 2.05 -16.25 8.59
N THR A 236 2.87 -16.69 9.54
CA THR A 236 4.28 -16.98 9.30
C THR A 236 4.49 -18.32 8.58
N GLN A 237 3.59 -19.27 8.72
CA GLN A 237 3.74 -20.64 8.20
C GLN A 237 2.89 -20.92 6.96
N ASN A 238 1.83 -20.14 6.72
CA ASN A 238 0.87 -20.40 5.64
C ASN A 238 1.29 -19.85 4.27
N ILE A 239 2.36 -19.09 4.20
CA ILE A 239 2.88 -18.52 2.95
C ILE A 239 3.94 -19.47 2.39
N ASP A 240 3.73 -19.96 1.16
CA ASP A 240 4.74 -20.77 0.48
C ASP A 240 5.89 -19.88 -0.05
N TYR A 241 6.84 -19.58 0.85
CA TYR A 241 8.07 -18.84 0.49
C TYR A 241 8.99 -19.63 -0.46
N ASN A 242 8.66 -20.90 -0.77
CA ASN A 242 9.33 -21.69 -1.79
C ASN A 242 8.74 -21.48 -3.19
N SER A 243 7.67 -20.71 -3.33
CA SER A 243 7.17 -20.32 -4.64
C SER A 243 8.26 -19.62 -5.46
N LYS A 244 8.13 -19.66 -6.78
CA LYS A 244 9.11 -19.04 -7.68
C LYS A 244 9.25 -17.53 -7.41
N GLU A 245 8.14 -16.87 -7.18
CA GLU A 245 8.05 -15.42 -6.95
C GLU A 245 8.81 -15.00 -5.69
N HIS A 246 8.62 -15.70 -4.58
CA HIS A 246 9.34 -15.44 -3.34
C HIS A 246 10.81 -15.82 -3.43
N LYS A 247 11.14 -16.93 -4.12
CA LYS A 247 12.53 -17.30 -4.37
C LYS A 247 13.25 -16.27 -5.23
N ASP A 248 12.61 -15.75 -6.25
CA ASP A 248 13.21 -14.70 -7.08
C ASP A 248 13.45 -13.43 -6.27
N LEU A 249 12.49 -13.06 -5.42
CA LEU A 249 12.64 -11.92 -4.50
C LEU A 249 13.81 -12.13 -3.52
N LEU A 250 13.89 -13.31 -2.87
CA LEU A 250 14.97 -13.64 -1.94
C LEU A 250 16.32 -13.84 -2.65
N ASN A 251 16.33 -14.41 -3.85
CA ASN A 251 17.55 -14.58 -4.64
C ASN A 251 18.16 -13.25 -5.04
N THR A 252 17.35 -12.21 -5.25
CA THR A 252 17.84 -10.85 -5.50
C THR A 252 18.68 -10.36 -4.32
N LEU A 253 18.33 -10.72 -3.07
CA LEU A 253 19.12 -10.39 -1.89
C LEU A 253 20.45 -11.14 -1.83
N ILE A 254 20.54 -12.32 -2.47
CA ILE A 254 21.69 -13.23 -2.38
C ILE A 254 22.72 -12.97 -3.51
N ILE A 255 22.23 -12.66 -4.71
CA ILE A 255 23.03 -12.73 -5.95
C ILE A 255 23.72 -11.41 -6.27
N ASP A 256 23.11 -10.28 -5.95
CA ASP A 256 23.62 -9.00 -6.41
C ASP A 256 24.58 -8.36 -5.41
N ARG A 257 25.89 -8.45 -5.73
CA ARG A 257 26.96 -7.75 -5.01
C ARG A 257 26.98 -6.25 -5.29
N ASN A 258 26.18 -5.79 -6.25
CA ASN A 258 26.16 -4.40 -6.66
C ASN A 258 24.84 -3.76 -6.22
N LEU A 259 24.80 -3.33 -4.95
CA LEU A 259 23.63 -2.70 -4.30
C LEU A 259 23.02 -1.54 -5.11
N SER A 260 23.77 -0.96 -6.08
CA SER A 260 23.25 0.10 -6.93
C SER A 260 22.12 -0.34 -7.88
N HIS A 261 22.08 -1.62 -8.26
CA HIS A 261 21.01 -2.20 -9.08
C HIS A 261 19.79 -2.64 -8.26
N ILE A 262 19.95 -2.79 -6.94
CA ILE A 262 18.89 -3.22 -6.03
C ILE A 262 17.96 -2.05 -5.63
N ILE A 263 18.46 -0.82 -5.75
CA ILE A 263 17.73 0.38 -5.28
C ILE A 263 16.62 0.80 -6.25
N TYR A 264 16.76 0.48 -7.53
CA TYR A 264 15.80 0.86 -8.56
C TYR A 264 15.62 -0.28 -9.57
N ASP A 265 14.36 -0.67 -9.83
CA ASP A 265 14.06 -1.51 -10.99
C ASP A 265 14.29 -0.74 -12.29
N SER A 266 14.18 -1.41 -13.45
CA SER A 266 14.30 -0.78 -14.77
C SER A 266 13.33 0.39 -15.02
N ASN A 267 12.33 0.56 -14.16
CA ASN A 267 11.33 1.62 -14.18
C ASN A 267 11.51 2.65 -13.05
N GLY A 268 12.61 2.58 -12.30
CA GLY A 268 12.90 3.49 -11.19
C GLY A 268 12.07 3.28 -9.92
N ASN A 269 11.47 2.11 -9.73
CA ASN A 269 10.68 1.81 -8.53
C ASN A 269 11.58 1.37 -7.37
N PRO A 270 11.41 1.94 -6.17
CA PRO A 270 12.24 1.65 -4.99
C PRO A 270 11.93 0.32 -4.29
N CYS A 271 11.23 -0.61 -4.96
CA CYS A 271 10.74 -1.86 -4.35
C CYS A 271 11.84 -2.74 -3.73
N PHE A 272 13.02 -2.75 -4.33
CA PHE A 272 14.12 -3.61 -3.85
C PHE A 272 14.79 -3.11 -2.57
N ALA A 273 14.87 -1.81 -2.34
CA ALA A 273 15.39 -1.27 -1.08
C ALA A 273 14.50 -1.69 0.10
N GLY A 274 13.17 -1.71 -0.06
CA GLY A 274 12.23 -2.19 0.94
C GLY A 274 12.49 -3.64 1.33
N VAL A 275 12.71 -4.52 0.36
CA VAL A 275 13.02 -5.95 0.59
C VAL A 275 14.26 -6.11 1.48
N LEU A 276 15.33 -5.36 1.20
CA LEU A 276 16.56 -5.41 2.01
C LEU A 276 16.33 -4.91 3.44
N PHE A 277 15.59 -3.82 3.61
CA PHE A 277 15.30 -3.27 4.94
C PHE A 277 14.43 -4.20 5.77
N VAL A 278 13.41 -4.80 5.17
CA VAL A 278 12.55 -5.78 5.86
C VAL A 278 13.34 -7.03 6.22
N ALA A 279 14.09 -7.61 5.29
CA ALA A 279 14.92 -8.78 5.56
C ALA A 279 15.95 -8.52 6.66
N ALA A 280 16.62 -7.38 6.64
CA ALA A 280 17.57 -6.99 7.68
C ALA A 280 16.88 -6.75 9.03
N GLY A 281 15.74 -6.06 9.04
CA GLY A 281 14.96 -5.82 10.25
C GLY A 281 14.40 -7.08 10.89
N MET A 282 14.07 -8.09 10.07
CA MET A 282 13.61 -9.40 10.53
C MET A 282 14.75 -10.38 10.85
N ASN A 283 16.00 -9.90 10.87
CA ASN A 283 17.20 -10.74 11.08
C ASN A 283 17.30 -11.92 10.10
N TYR A 284 16.81 -11.74 8.88
CA TYR A 284 16.91 -12.76 7.85
C TYR A 284 18.37 -12.96 7.45
N SER A 285 18.98 -14.04 7.95
CA SER A 285 20.32 -14.43 7.56
C SER A 285 20.25 -15.34 6.34
N CYS A 286 20.50 -14.79 5.16
CA CYS A 286 20.81 -15.66 4.03
C CYS A 286 22.18 -16.29 4.30
N TYR A 287 22.21 -17.58 4.57
CA TYR A 287 23.44 -18.39 4.71
C TYR A 287 24.17 -18.53 3.36
N SER A 288 24.35 -17.43 2.64
CA SER A 288 25.11 -17.47 1.40
C SER A 288 26.60 -17.27 1.70
N LYS A 289 27.43 -17.99 0.97
CA LYS A 289 28.90 -17.86 1.02
C LYS A 289 29.43 -16.40 1.01
N PRO A 290 28.79 -15.43 0.32
CA PRO A 290 29.24 -14.04 0.35
C PRO A 290 29.14 -13.38 1.74
N PHE A 291 28.08 -13.64 2.50
CA PHE A 291 27.91 -13.08 3.85
C PHE A 291 28.94 -13.69 4.82
N THR A 292 29.20 -14.98 4.68
CA THR A 292 30.24 -15.69 5.45
C THR A 292 31.63 -15.12 5.12
N LEU A 293 31.90 -14.76 3.86
CA LEU A 293 33.17 -14.15 3.46
C LEU A 293 33.34 -12.71 4.01
N ILE A 294 32.26 -11.91 4.06
CA ILE A 294 32.29 -10.57 4.66
C ILE A 294 32.50 -10.67 6.17
N THR A 295 31.82 -11.59 6.86
CA THR A 295 31.98 -11.78 8.30
C THR A 295 33.30 -12.44 8.70
N GLN A 296 33.92 -13.24 7.82
CA GLN A 296 35.24 -13.84 8.02
C GLN A 296 36.40 -12.85 7.81
N SER A 297 36.17 -11.76 7.09
CA SER A 297 37.18 -10.73 6.82
C SER A 297 37.02 -9.55 7.79
N LYS A 298 37.30 -9.77 9.08
CA LYS A 298 37.31 -8.70 10.09
C LYS A 298 38.09 -7.46 9.63
N LYS A 299 39.23 -7.64 8.93
CA LYS A 299 40.05 -6.54 8.41
C LYS A 299 39.37 -5.62 7.40
N SER A 300 38.35 -6.12 6.69
CA SER A 300 37.60 -5.32 5.70
C SER A 300 36.31 -4.74 6.29
N PHE A 301 35.79 -5.31 7.36
CA PHE A 301 34.53 -4.92 7.98
C PHE A 301 34.70 -3.77 8.99
N ASP A 302 35.76 -3.81 9.80
CA ASP A 302 36.02 -2.78 10.81
C ASP A 302 36.16 -1.36 10.23
N PRO A 303 36.86 -1.11 9.08
CA PRO A 303 36.89 0.20 8.45
C PRO A 303 35.51 0.67 7.93
N LEU A 304 34.69 -0.25 7.38
CA LEU A 304 33.35 0.07 6.91
C LEU A 304 32.43 0.42 8.08
N LEU A 305 32.50 -0.34 9.18
CA LEU A 305 31.74 -0.07 10.39
C LEU A 305 32.08 1.32 10.96
N SER A 306 33.37 1.62 11.06
CA SER A 306 33.86 2.93 11.52
C SER A 306 33.40 4.07 10.62
N MET A 307 33.38 3.87 9.30
CA MET A 307 32.86 4.84 8.34
C MET A 307 31.36 5.08 8.53
N PHE A 308 30.55 4.02 8.75
CA PHE A 308 29.13 4.14 9.05
C PHE A 308 28.87 4.87 10.36
N GLU A 309 29.62 4.54 11.41
CA GLU A 309 29.52 5.22 12.72
C GLU A 309 29.85 6.71 12.60
N GLU A 310 30.83 7.08 11.80
CA GLU A 310 31.22 8.46 11.53
C GLU A 310 30.12 9.19 10.72
N GLN A 311 29.57 8.55 9.69
CA GLN A 311 28.44 9.10 8.94
C GLN A 311 27.20 9.31 9.84
N ILE A 312 26.87 8.36 10.70
CA ILE A 312 25.77 8.50 11.67
C ILE A 312 26.04 9.67 12.63
N LYS A 313 27.27 9.85 13.07
CA LYS A 313 27.68 10.96 13.96
C LYS A 313 27.57 12.31 13.25
N GLU A 314 27.94 12.38 11.98
CA GLU A 314 27.78 13.55 11.14
C GLU A 314 26.30 13.89 10.90
N LEU A 315 25.47 12.91 10.53
CA LEU A 315 24.04 13.07 10.37
C LEU A 315 23.35 13.57 11.66
N LYS A 316 23.76 13.03 12.82
CA LYS A 316 23.27 13.49 14.12
C LYS A 316 23.66 14.96 14.41
N LYS A 317 24.83 15.41 13.98
CA LYS A 317 25.23 16.84 14.09
C LYS A 317 24.38 17.72 13.16
N LEU A 318 24.17 17.28 11.90
CA LEU A 318 23.39 18.01 10.92
C LEU A 318 21.91 18.13 11.33
N THR A 319 21.35 17.11 12.00
CA THR A 319 19.95 17.11 12.41
C THR A 319 19.67 17.87 13.73
N LYS A 320 20.70 18.10 14.56
CA LYS A 320 20.56 18.83 15.83
C LYS A 320 19.83 20.19 15.73
N PRO A 321 20.09 21.04 14.71
CA PRO A 321 19.41 22.33 14.59
C PRO A 321 18.00 22.26 14.02
N PHE A 322 17.53 21.08 13.58
CA PHE A 322 16.21 20.96 12.99
C PHE A 322 15.12 20.98 14.06
N LEU A 323 14.05 21.68 13.72
CA LEU A 323 12.84 21.70 14.55
C LEU A 323 12.21 20.32 14.62
N SER A 324 11.52 20.00 15.71
CA SER A 324 10.60 18.85 15.70
C SER A 324 9.56 18.99 14.59
N SER A 325 8.98 17.88 14.13
CA SER A 325 7.93 17.89 13.11
C SER A 325 6.80 18.86 13.48
N TYR A 326 6.37 18.85 14.72
CA TYR A 326 5.38 19.78 15.23
C TYR A 326 5.79 21.26 15.10
N LYS A 327 6.98 21.61 15.57
CA LYS A 327 7.47 23.01 15.52
C LYS A 327 7.64 23.49 14.09
N TYR A 328 8.14 22.62 13.21
CA TYR A 328 8.29 22.95 11.79
C TYR A 328 6.95 23.18 11.11
N LEU A 329 6.01 22.26 11.26
CA LEU A 329 4.66 22.36 10.69
C LEU A 329 3.90 23.58 11.23
N LYS A 330 3.95 23.78 12.54
CA LYS A 330 3.34 24.97 13.19
C LYS A 330 3.90 26.27 12.63
N LYS A 331 5.22 26.37 12.48
CA LYS A 331 5.89 27.59 12.00
C LYS A 331 5.65 27.85 10.52
N ASN A 332 5.69 26.82 9.68
CA ASN A 332 5.81 26.97 8.23
C ASN A 332 4.51 26.69 7.47
N ILE A 333 3.60 25.93 8.05
CA ILE A 333 2.35 25.52 7.40
C ILE A 333 1.13 25.97 8.18
N TYR A 334 0.85 25.37 9.32
CA TYR A 334 -0.41 25.56 10.06
C TYR A 334 -0.48 26.86 10.91
N GLY A 335 0.66 27.51 11.16
CA GLY A 335 0.70 28.80 11.89
C GLY A 335 0.57 30.03 11.00
N LYS A 336 0.53 29.87 9.68
CA LYS A 336 0.36 30.99 8.74
C LYS A 336 -1.13 31.18 8.43
N LYS A 337 -1.67 32.39 8.72
CA LYS A 337 -3.03 32.75 8.29
C LYS A 337 -3.12 32.71 6.76
N GLY A 338 -4.03 31.93 6.21
CA GLY A 338 -4.37 31.92 4.78
C GLY A 338 -3.83 30.76 3.96
N PHE A 339 -3.43 29.64 4.56
CA PHE A 339 -2.97 28.45 3.82
C PHE A 339 -4.10 27.46 3.48
N TRP A 340 -5.37 27.78 3.84
CA TRP A 340 -6.57 26.97 3.53
C TRP A 340 -7.65 27.84 2.89
#